data_0c9019cb94682cb3a151a20186dbfe8c
#
_entry.id   0c9019cb94682cb3a151a20186dbfe8c
#
_cell.length_a   1.000
_cell.length_b   1.000
_cell.length_c   1.000
_cell.angle_alpha   90.00
_cell.angle_beta   90.00
_cell.angle_gamma   90.00
#
_symmetry.space_group_name_H-M   'P 1'
#
loop_
_entity.id
_entity.type
_entity.pdbx_description
1 polymer ?
#
loop_
_entity_poly.entity_id
_entity_poly.type
_entity_poly.pdbx_seq_one_letter_code
_entity_poly.pdbx_strand_id
1 'polypeptide(L)'
;MGLVESRHGSGNYIANDSGAAIRSMIALMLALKTVSEYDLLEFRRYFSHIVVDCVMKKGISEKRKEQLYSIIDKMKTANGQDLVRLDFEFHVGLIECTENPLLITVSRPVAELYIKSMSNVIENADEMIREKLLSLHTNILDNLVNQDETASTDSFNQHYDLVENRLGGIH
;
A
#
# COMPACT_ATOMS: atom_id res chain seq x y z
N MET A 1 22.02 -8.24 -5.59
CA MET A 1 20.70 -8.56 -6.16
C MET A 1 20.12 -9.72 -5.37
N GLY A 2 19.05 -9.55 -4.59
CA GLY A 2 18.53 -10.45 -3.55
C GLY A 2 17.95 -11.79 -3.99
N LEU A 3 18.30 -12.33 -5.16
CA LEU A 3 17.85 -13.65 -5.62
C LEU A 3 18.76 -14.80 -5.17
N VAL A 4 19.98 -14.49 -4.75
CA VAL A 4 20.97 -15.53 -4.37
C VAL A 4 21.65 -15.11 -3.07
N GLU A 5 21.56 -15.96 -2.05
CA GLU A 5 22.34 -15.86 -0.82
C GLU A 5 23.57 -16.75 -0.93
N SER A 6 24.78 -16.15 -0.89
CA SER A 6 26.05 -16.90 -0.78
C SER A 6 26.31 -17.23 0.68
N ARG A 7 26.34 -18.51 1.02
CA ARG A 7 26.77 -18.98 2.35
C ARG A 7 28.19 -19.52 2.25
N HIS A 8 29.09 -18.91 3.03
CA HIS A 8 30.50 -19.30 3.01
C HIS A 8 30.64 -20.80 3.31
N GLY A 9 31.21 -21.56 2.37
CA GLY A 9 31.43 -23.02 2.49
C GLY A 9 30.26 -23.92 2.10
N SER A 10 29.07 -23.41 1.72
CA SER A 10 27.91 -24.26 1.38
C SER A 10 27.25 -23.97 0.03
N GLY A 11 27.76 -23.02 -0.76
CA GLY A 11 27.20 -22.69 -2.08
C GLY A 11 26.24 -21.53 -2.12
N ASN A 12 25.60 -21.35 -3.28
CA ASN A 12 24.60 -20.29 -3.51
C ASN A 12 23.20 -20.87 -3.37
N TYR A 13 22.35 -20.19 -2.59
CA TYR A 13 20.95 -20.56 -2.37
C TYR A 13 20.04 -19.49 -2.95
N ILE A 14 18.88 -19.90 -3.46
CA ILE A 14 17.84 -18.95 -3.86
C ILE A 14 17.29 -18.30 -2.59
N ALA A 15 17.30 -16.97 -2.52
CA ALA A 15 16.72 -16.25 -1.40
C ALA A 15 15.21 -16.51 -1.33
N ASN A 16 14.68 -16.76 -0.13
CA ASN A 16 13.26 -17.01 0.08
C ASN A 16 12.38 -15.74 -0.04
N ASP A 17 13.00 -14.55 -0.22
CA ASP A 17 12.32 -13.27 -0.37
C ASP A 17 12.38 -12.80 -1.84
N SER A 18 11.45 -13.29 -2.66
CA SER A 18 11.30 -12.81 -4.04
C SER A 18 10.93 -11.33 -4.13
N GLY A 19 10.29 -10.77 -3.11
CA GLY A 19 9.97 -9.34 -3.00
C GLY A 19 11.22 -8.46 -2.84
N ALA A 20 12.27 -8.95 -2.18
CA ALA A 20 13.52 -8.19 -2.00
C ALA A 20 14.21 -7.84 -3.32
N ALA A 21 14.20 -8.76 -4.29
CA ALA A 21 14.78 -8.51 -5.61
C ALA A 21 13.99 -7.44 -6.37
N ILE A 22 12.66 -7.51 -6.35
CA ILE A 22 11.78 -6.53 -6.96
C ILE A 22 11.99 -5.15 -6.30
N ARG A 23 12.02 -5.10 -4.97
CA ARG A 23 12.30 -3.88 -4.22
C ARG A 23 13.63 -3.24 -4.60
N SER A 24 14.70 -4.03 -4.67
CA SER A 24 16.04 -3.53 -5.05
C SER A 24 16.06 -2.99 -6.47
N MET A 25 15.36 -3.65 -7.40
CA MET A 25 15.26 -3.20 -8.78
C MET A 25 14.50 -1.86 -8.88
N ILE A 26 13.35 -1.74 -8.24
CA ILE A 26 12.56 -0.50 -8.25
C ILE A 26 13.34 0.63 -7.55
N ALA A 27 14.00 0.35 -6.42
CA ALA A 27 14.84 1.33 -5.73
C ALA A 27 15.98 1.85 -6.62
N LEU A 28 16.61 0.97 -7.42
CA LEU A 28 17.61 1.37 -8.41
C LEU A 28 17.00 2.25 -9.51
N MET A 29 15.81 1.90 -10.02
CA MET A 29 15.11 2.69 -11.04
C MET A 29 14.78 4.09 -10.53
N LEU A 30 14.34 4.21 -9.26
CA LEU A 30 14.13 5.52 -8.60
C LEU A 30 15.44 6.31 -8.49
N ALA A 31 16.54 5.67 -8.05
CA ALA A 31 17.84 6.31 -7.93
C ALA A 31 18.39 6.79 -9.27
N LEU A 32 18.14 6.06 -10.36
CA LEU A 32 18.50 6.41 -11.73
C LEU A 32 17.49 7.38 -12.40
N LYS A 33 16.41 7.74 -11.70
CA LYS A 33 15.32 8.59 -12.21
C LYS A 33 14.64 8.04 -13.48
N THR A 34 14.65 6.72 -13.69
CA THR A 34 13.92 6.05 -14.77
C THR A 34 12.48 5.74 -14.36
N VAL A 35 12.19 5.81 -13.06
CA VAL A 35 10.87 5.76 -12.44
C VAL A 35 10.82 6.86 -11.39
N SER A 36 9.69 7.51 -11.23
CA SER A 36 9.43 8.57 -10.26
C SER A 36 8.55 8.08 -9.10
N GLU A 37 8.42 8.87 -8.05
CA GLU A 37 7.46 8.62 -6.96
C GLU A 37 6.02 8.71 -7.46
N TYR A 38 5.77 9.55 -8.47
CA TYR A 38 4.48 9.65 -9.13
C TYR A 38 4.10 8.33 -9.84
N ASP A 39 5.06 7.67 -10.52
CA ASP A 39 4.81 6.37 -11.15
C ASP A 39 4.45 5.29 -10.11
N LEU A 40 5.04 5.35 -8.90
CA LEU A 40 4.65 4.46 -7.80
C LEU A 40 3.23 4.73 -7.31
N LEU A 41 2.84 6.01 -7.23
CA LEU A 41 1.48 6.42 -6.86
C LEU A 41 0.47 5.94 -7.90
N GLU A 42 0.76 6.18 -9.17
CA GLU A 42 -0.09 5.76 -10.30
C GLU A 42 -0.25 4.24 -10.33
N PHE A 43 0.85 3.49 -10.17
CA PHE A 43 0.80 2.03 -10.04
C PHE A 43 -0.15 1.60 -8.90
N ARG A 44 -0.04 2.21 -7.71
CA ARG A 44 -0.90 1.89 -6.57
C ARG A 44 -2.36 2.21 -6.85
N ARG A 45 -2.64 3.33 -7.51
CA ARG A 45 -4.00 3.71 -7.93
C ARG A 45 -4.60 2.64 -8.84
N TYR A 46 -3.90 2.24 -9.90
CA TYR A 46 -4.41 1.19 -10.80
C TYR A 46 -4.49 -0.17 -10.10
N PHE A 47 -3.54 -0.47 -9.22
CA PHE A 47 -3.57 -1.73 -8.48
C PHE A 47 -4.77 -1.82 -7.53
N SER A 48 -5.27 -0.70 -7.00
CA SER A 48 -6.48 -0.69 -6.18
C SER A 48 -7.71 -1.19 -6.92
N HIS A 49 -7.81 -0.95 -8.23
CA HIS A 49 -8.90 -1.51 -9.04
C HIS A 49 -8.80 -3.04 -9.13
N ILE A 50 -7.58 -3.59 -9.18
CA ILE A 50 -7.36 -5.05 -9.12
C ILE A 50 -7.82 -5.59 -7.76
N VAL A 51 -7.55 -4.88 -6.67
CA VAL A 51 -8.03 -5.24 -5.33
C VAL A 51 -9.56 -5.27 -5.30
N VAL A 52 -10.22 -4.23 -5.80
CA VAL A 52 -11.69 -4.17 -5.90
C VAL A 52 -12.22 -5.37 -6.68
N ASP A 53 -11.72 -5.60 -7.89
CA ASP A 53 -12.15 -6.74 -8.74
C ASP A 53 -11.98 -8.10 -8.04
N CYS A 54 -10.85 -8.31 -7.34
CA CYS A 54 -10.61 -9.53 -6.59
C CYS A 54 -11.59 -9.69 -5.41
N VAL A 55 -11.84 -8.61 -4.67
CA VAL A 55 -12.74 -8.62 -3.51
C VAL A 55 -14.20 -8.80 -3.94
N MET A 56 -14.64 -8.16 -5.03
CA MET A 56 -15.99 -8.36 -5.57
C MET A 56 -16.22 -9.83 -5.96
N LYS A 57 -15.19 -10.52 -6.43
CA LYS A 57 -15.29 -11.93 -6.82
C LYS A 57 -15.22 -12.92 -5.66
N LYS A 58 -14.44 -12.63 -4.63
CA LYS A 58 -14.11 -13.59 -3.56
C LYS A 58 -14.65 -13.21 -2.18
N GLY A 59 -14.96 -11.94 -1.98
CA GLY A 59 -15.23 -11.37 -0.65
C GLY A 59 -13.96 -11.16 0.18
N ILE A 60 -14.13 -10.74 1.42
CA ILE A 60 -13.07 -10.61 2.42
C ILE A 60 -13.39 -11.54 3.58
N SER A 61 -12.44 -12.36 4.02
CA SER A 61 -12.63 -13.24 5.16
C SER A 61 -12.88 -12.46 6.45
N GLU A 62 -13.68 -12.98 7.40
CA GLU A 62 -13.99 -12.30 8.67
C GLU A 62 -12.71 -11.92 9.43
N LYS A 63 -11.75 -12.84 9.52
CA LYS A 63 -10.45 -12.56 10.14
C LYS A 63 -9.74 -11.35 9.52
N ARG A 64 -9.79 -11.21 8.19
CA ARG A 64 -9.15 -10.08 7.49
C ARG A 64 -9.92 -8.79 7.71
N LYS A 65 -11.24 -8.82 7.73
CA LYS A 65 -12.08 -7.66 8.06
C LYS A 65 -11.74 -7.13 9.46
N GLU A 66 -11.72 -8.00 10.47
CA GLU A 66 -11.37 -7.64 11.84
C GLU A 66 -9.99 -7.01 11.94
N GLN A 67 -8.99 -7.56 11.23
CA GLN A 67 -7.64 -7.01 11.19
C GLN A 67 -7.62 -5.59 10.59
N LEU A 68 -8.28 -5.38 9.45
CA LEU A 68 -8.30 -4.08 8.77
C LEU A 68 -9.06 -3.02 9.60
N TYR A 69 -10.21 -3.36 10.19
CA TYR A 69 -10.91 -2.45 11.10
C TYR A 69 -10.07 -2.13 12.34
N SER A 70 -9.36 -3.11 12.91
CA SER A 70 -8.44 -2.87 14.04
C SER A 70 -7.30 -1.91 13.68
N ILE A 71 -6.79 -1.96 12.43
CA ILE A 71 -5.78 -1.00 11.96
C ILE A 71 -6.39 0.41 11.88
N ILE A 72 -7.57 0.56 11.29
CA ILE A 72 -8.28 1.85 11.21
C ILE A 72 -8.54 2.42 12.61
N ASP A 73 -8.97 1.60 13.56
CA ASP A 73 -9.20 2.03 14.94
C ASP A 73 -7.93 2.57 15.60
N LYS A 74 -6.79 1.90 15.39
CA LYS A 74 -5.49 2.38 15.89
C LYS A 74 -5.05 3.68 15.23
N MET A 75 -5.37 3.89 13.95
CA MET A 75 -5.05 5.14 13.25
C MET A 75 -5.72 6.37 13.89
N LYS A 76 -6.89 6.23 14.53
CA LYS A 76 -7.63 7.33 15.18
C LYS A 76 -6.79 8.08 16.23
N THR A 77 -5.89 7.39 16.89
CA THR A 77 -5.06 7.95 17.97
C THR A 77 -3.56 7.94 17.66
N ALA A 78 -3.16 7.36 16.55
CA ALA A 78 -1.76 7.26 16.16
C ALA A 78 -1.22 8.60 15.64
N ASN A 79 0.10 8.82 15.82
CA ASN A 79 0.80 9.99 15.35
C ASN A 79 2.17 9.62 14.78
N GLY A 80 2.76 10.53 13.97
CA GLY A 80 4.13 10.39 13.47
C GLY A 80 4.37 9.04 12.80
N GLN A 81 5.43 8.36 13.14
CA GLN A 81 5.86 7.08 12.56
C GLN A 81 4.85 5.95 12.77
N ASP A 82 4.07 5.97 13.87
CA ASP A 82 3.05 4.95 14.10
C ASP A 82 1.89 5.09 13.10
N LEU A 83 1.49 6.32 12.76
CA LEU A 83 0.48 6.55 11.74
C LEU A 83 0.97 6.09 10.37
N VAL A 84 2.22 6.42 9.99
CA VAL A 84 2.85 5.96 8.74
C VAL A 84 2.85 4.43 8.65
N ARG A 85 3.23 3.75 9.74
CA ARG A 85 3.24 2.29 9.80
C ARG A 85 1.84 1.69 9.64
N LEU A 86 0.84 2.26 10.30
CA LEU A 86 -0.54 1.78 10.21
C LEU A 86 -1.15 2.02 8.82
N ASP A 87 -0.86 3.15 8.19
CA ASP A 87 -1.24 3.42 6.80
C ASP A 87 -0.67 2.34 5.85
N PHE A 88 0.62 2.04 6.00
CA PHE A 88 1.25 0.96 5.26
C PHE A 88 0.61 -0.41 5.52
N GLU A 89 0.38 -0.77 6.79
CA GLU A 89 -0.25 -2.04 7.18
C GLU A 89 -1.66 -2.17 6.59
N PHE A 90 -2.44 -1.09 6.57
CA PHE A 90 -3.77 -1.06 5.96
C PHE A 90 -3.71 -1.36 4.47
N HIS A 91 -2.88 -0.63 3.72
CA HIS A 91 -2.75 -0.83 2.28
C HIS A 91 -2.20 -2.22 1.93
N VAL A 92 -1.23 -2.73 2.68
CA VAL A 92 -0.73 -4.11 2.50
C VAL A 92 -1.83 -5.13 2.80
N GLY A 93 -2.61 -4.91 3.85
CA GLY A 93 -3.75 -5.76 4.18
C GLY A 93 -4.80 -5.82 3.07
N LEU A 94 -5.05 -4.70 2.38
CA LEU A 94 -5.92 -4.67 1.20
C LEU A 94 -5.33 -5.46 0.02
N ILE A 95 -4.02 -5.32 -0.24
CA ILE A 95 -3.32 -6.12 -1.26
C ILE A 95 -3.46 -7.62 -0.96
N GLU A 96 -3.33 -8.00 0.30
CA GLU A 96 -3.46 -9.40 0.74
C GLU A 96 -4.88 -9.96 0.57
N CYS A 97 -5.93 -9.10 0.48
CA CYS A 97 -7.28 -9.54 0.14
C CYS A 97 -7.40 -10.12 -1.28
N THR A 98 -6.44 -9.86 -2.17
CA THR A 98 -6.42 -10.48 -3.50
C THR A 98 -6.21 -11.99 -3.45
N GLU A 99 -5.61 -12.50 -2.37
CA GLU A 99 -5.23 -13.91 -2.18
C GLU A 99 -4.41 -14.49 -3.34
N ASN A 100 -3.76 -13.63 -4.13
CA ASN A 100 -2.92 -14.02 -5.25
C ASN A 100 -1.45 -13.77 -4.88
N PRO A 101 -0.65 -14.86 -4.70
CA PRO A 101 0.76 -14.71 -4.27
C PRO A 101 1.60 -13.85 -5.21
N LEU A 102 1.34 -13.87 -6.52
CA LEU A 102 2.09 -13.07 -7.49
C LEU A 102 1.72 -11.58 -7.35
N LEU A 103 0.43 -11.25 -7.25
CA LEU A 103 -0.01 -9.88 -7.04
C LEU A 103 0.57 -9.32 -5.73
N ILE A 104 0.54 -10.10 -4.65
CA ILE A 104 1.10 -9.71 -3.35
C ILE A 104 2.62 -9.48 -3.46
N THR A 105 3.34 -10.41 -4.08
CA THR A 105 4.81 -10.34 -4.23
C THR A 105 5.25 -9.11 -5.04
N VAL A 106 4.50 -8.74 -6.08
CA VAL A 106 4.84 -7.58 -6.94
C VAL A 106 4.45 -6.26 -6.27
N SER A 107 3.28 -6.19 -5.62
CA SER A 107 2.72 -4.92 -5.14
C SER A 107 3.29 -4.48 -3.80
N ARG A 108 3.63 -5.42 -2.92
CA ARG A 108 4.18 -5.11 -1.59
C ARG A 108 5.47 -4.28 -1.65
N PRO A 109 6.50 -4.63 -2.46
CA PRO A 109 7.69 -3.80 -2.62
C PRO A 109 7.40 -2.38 -3.11
N VAL A 110 6.41 -2.20 -4.00
CA VAL A 110 5.98 -0.87 -4.45
C VAL A 110 5.38 -0.08 -3.29
N ALA A 111 4.51 -0.70 -2.48
CA ALA A 111 3.92 -0.07 -1.30
C ALA A 111 4.99 0.33 -0.26
N GLU A 112 6.00 -0.52 -0.03
CA GLU A 112 7.13 -0.25 0.89
C GLU A 112 7.98 0.95 0.44
N LEU A 113 8.28 1.07 -0.84
CA LEU A 113 9.06 2.18 -1.38
C LEU A 113 8.24 3.48 -1.38
N TYR A 114 6.97 3.39 -1.76
CA TYR A 114 6.07 4.54 -1.77
C TYR A 114 5.88 5.14 -0.37
N ILE A 115 5.59 4.32 0.65
CA ILE A 115 5.35 4.84 1.99
C ILE A 115 6.60 5.52 2.58
N LYS A 116 7.79 5.06 2.20
CA LYS A 116 9.05 5.70 2.59
C LYS A 116 9.15 7.13 2.05
N SER A 117 8.70 7.35 0.81
CA SER A 117 8.65 8.69 0.21
C SER A 117 7.57 9.56 0.86
N MET A 118 6.43 8.95 1.23
CA MET A 118 5.27 9.66 1.78
C MET A 118 5.32 9.88 3.31
N SER A 119 6.30 9.30 4.01
CA SER A 119 6.36 9.39 5.47
C SER A 119 6.29 10.83 5.98
N ASN A 120 7.06 11.74 5.39
CA ASN A 120 7.05 13.16 5.78
C ASN A 120 5.70 13.84 5.54
N VAL A 121 4.98 13.47 4.49
CA VAL A 121 3.64 14.05 4.18
C VAL A 121 2.61 13.59 5.20
N ILE A 122 2.63 12.30 5.56
CA ILE A 122 1.72 11.71 6.54
C ILE A 122 2.03 12.25 7.94
N GLU A 123 3.30 12.29 8.33
CA GLU A 123 3.74 12.78 9.64
C GLU A 123 3.38 14.24 9.90
N ASN A 124 3.46 15.09 8.87
CA ASN A 124 3.20 16.53 8.94
C ASN A 124 1.79 16.91 8.45
N ALA A 125 0.90 15.95 8.20
CA ALA A 125 -0.47 16.24 7.86
C ALA A 125 -1.19 16.96 9.01
N ASP A 126 -1.89 18.06 8.70
CA ASP A 126 -2.76 18.73 9.64
C ASP A 126 -3.96 17.87 10.05
N GLU A 127 -4.65 18.24 11.13
CA GLU A 127 -5.76 17.46 11.69
C GLU A 127 -6.86 17.23 10.66
N MET A 128 -7.21 18.24 9.87
CA MET A 128 -8.25 18.14 8.85
C MET A 128 -7.90 17.09 7.78
N ILE A 129 -6.63 17.02 7.35
CA ILE A 129 -6.16 16.04 6.38
C ILE A 129 -6.13 14.63 6.98
N ARG A 130 -5.71 14.51 8.24
CA ARG A 130 -5.71 13.23 8.96
C ARG A 130 -7.11 12.67 9.11
N GLU A 131 -8.08 13.49 9.52
CA GLU A 131 -9.49 13.11 9.60
C GLU A 131 -10.04 12.68 8.24
N LYS A 132 -9.69 13.43 7.18
CA LYS A 132 -10.11 13.09 5.82
C LYS A 132 -9.53 11.78 5.33
N LEU A 133 -8.23 11.53 5.54
CA LEU A 133 -7.58 10.25 5.19
C LEU A 133 -8.21 9.08 5.96
N LEU A 134 -8.43 9.25 7.26
CA LEU A 134 -9.06 8.23 8.10
C LEU A 134 -10.49 7.90 7.62
N SER A 135 -11.26 8.94 7.29
CA SER A 135 -12.60 8.76 6.71
C SER A 135 -12.55 8.00 5.39
N LEU A 136 -11.58 8.30 4.52
CA LEU A 136 -11.43 7.62 3.23
C LEU A 136 -11.00 6.16 3.41
N HIS A 137 -10.09 5.85 4.34
CA HIS A 137 -9.73 4.47 4.66
C HIS A 137 -10.93 3.67 5.17
N THR A 138 -11.76 4.30 6.03
CA THR A 138 -13.00 3.70 6.53
C THR A 138 -13.97 3.41 5.38
N ASN A 139 -14.21 4.40 4.51
CA ASN A 139 -15.12 4.25 3.37
C ASN A 139 -14.64 3.17 2.39
N ILE A 140 -13.32 3.09 2.11
CA ILE A 140 -12.74 2.03 1.28
C ILE A 140 -13.09 0.66 1.87
N LEU A 141 -12.83 0.45 3.15
CA LEU A 141 -13.09 -0.85 3.76
C LEU A 141 -14.58 -1.19 3.85
N ASP A 142 -15.41 -0.23 4.26
CA ASP A 142 -16.86 -0.41 4.37
C ASP A 142 -17.49 -0.78 3.02
N ASN A 143 -17.11 -0.07 1.95
CA ASN A 143 -17.64 -0.33 0.61
C ASN A 143 -17.17 -1.69 0.07
N LEU A 144 -15.90 -2.06 0.32
CA LEU A 144 -15.38 -3.40 -0.03
C LEU A 144 -16.12 -4.52 0.73
N VAL A 145 -16.38 -4.32 2.01
CA VAL A 145 -17.12 -5.30 2.86
C VAL A 145 -18.56 -5.44 2.39
N ASN A 146 -19.20 -4.32 2.00
CA ASN A 146 -20.56 -4.31 1.47
C ASN A 146 -20.64 -4.77 0.01
N GLN A 147 -19.51 -5.09 -0.63
CA GLN A 147 -19.41 -5.49 -2.03
C GLN A 147 -20.03 -4.47 -3.00
N ASP A 148 -19.90 -3.18 -2.69
CA ASP A 148 -20.27 -2.09 -3.58
C ASP A 148 -19.06 -1.70 -4.44
N GLU A 149 -19.00 -2.22 -5.66
CA GLU A 149 -17.90 -2.04 -6.60
C GLU A 149 -17.69 -0.56 -6.95
N THR A 150 -18.79 0.14 -7.26
CA THR A 150 -18.74 1.55 -7.66
C THR A 150 -18.25 2.42 -6.52
N ALA A 151 -18.88 2.30 -5.34
CA ALA A 151 -18.49 3.08 -4.17
C ALA A 151 -17.06 2.75 -3.70
N SER A 152 -16.61 1.48 -3.83
CA SER A 152 -15.23 1.08 -3.54
C SER A 152 -14.24 1.80 -4.45
N THR A 153 -14.48 1.76 -5.76
CA THR A 153 -13.66 2.43 -6.78
C THR A 153 -13.59 3.92 -6.55
N ASP A 154 -14.72 4.57 -6.28
CA ASP A 154 -14.79 6.00 -6.00
C ASP A 154 -14.03 6.39 -4.73
N SER A 155 -14.13 5.58 -3.68
CA SER A 155 -13.39 5.81 -2.43
C SER A 155 -11.87 5.72 -2.63
N PHE A 156 -11.39 4.75 -3.39
CA PHE A 156 -9.98 4.68 -3.75
C PHE A 156 -9.53 5.88 -4.58
N ASN A 157 -10.31 6.29 -5.59
CA ASN A 157 -9.98 7.45 -6.40
C ASN A 157 -9.88 8.71 -5.54
N GLN A 158 -10.85 8.98 -4.65
CA GLN A 158 -10.82 10.12 -3.74
C GLN A 158 -9.61 10.08 -2.80
N HIS A 159 -9.22 8.89 -2.31
CA HIS A 159 -8.03 8.72 -1.49
C HIS A 159 -6.77 9.11 -2.26
N TYR A 160 -6.59 8.59 -3.48
CA TYR A 160 -5.40 8.89 -4.28
C TYR A 160 -5.39 10.33 -4.79
N ASP A 161 -6.55 10.93 -5.11
CA ASP A 161 -6.64 12.35 -5.46
C ASP A 161 -6.19 13.26 -4.32
N LEU A 162 -6.58 12.94 -3.07
CA LEU A 162 -6.13 13.69 -1.90
C LEU A 162 -4.61 13.61 -1.73
N VAL A 163 -4.03 12.42 -1.90
CA VAL A 163 -2.59 12.18 -1.79
C VAL A 163 -1.83 12.88 -2.91
N GLU A 164 -2.29 12.77 -4.16
CA GLU A 164 -1.68 13.39 -5.34
C GLU A 164 -1.64 14.93 -5.23
N ASN A 165 -2.74 15.53 -4.78
CA ASN A 165 -2.80 16.98 -4.54
C ASN A 165 -1.79 17.45 -3.48
N ARG A 166 -1.36 16.58 -2.58
CA ARG A 166 -0.33 16.89 -1.57
C ARG A 166 1.09 16.69 -2.11
N LEU A 167 1.30 15.75 -3.02
CA LEU A 167 2.56 15.58 -3.73
C LEU A 167 2.81 16.69 -4.76
N GLY A 168 1.76 17.15 -5.44
CA GLY A 168 1.84 18.22 -6.45
C GLY A 168 2.32 19.57 -5.94
N GLY A 169 2.42 19.77 -4.62
CA GLY A 169 3.07 20.92 -3.98
C GLY A 169 4.60 20.80 -3.83
N ILE A 170 5.21 19.71 -4.32
CA ILE A 170 6.65 19.41 -4.18
C ILE A 170 7.40 19.57 -5.53
N HIS A 171 6.80 20.21 -6.53
CA HIS A 171 7.44 20.55 -7.80
C HIS A 171 8.12 21.90 -7.77
#